data_32f4705eb8c410b9da2f0bea402452ad
#
_entry.id   32f4705eb8c410b9da2f0bea402452ad
#
_cell.length_a   1.000
_cell.length_b   1.000
_cell.length_c   1.000
_cell.angle_alpha   90.00
_cell.angle_beta   90.00
_cell.angle_gamma   90.00
#
_symmetry.space_group_name_H-M   'P 1'
#
loop_
_entity.id
_entity.type
_entity.pdbx_description
1 polymer ?
#
loop_
_entity_poly.entity_id
_entity_poly.type
_entity_poly.pdbx_seq_one_letter_code
_entity_poly.pdbx_strand_id
1 'polypeptide(L)'
;LIESDVMTVDTPKVDLLAAFNFSYFIFDTRDSLRAYFKRAYDAIKDDGVFFCDMFGGPEAQEETKERTKHKKHGFTYIWHQATFHPITNFIRCHIHFKFKDGSKIRNAFTYEWRLWTPPEIRELLLEAGFRTATVYWEGEDEDGEGNGEFDPDERGEADLAWIAYIVAEK
;
A
#
# COMPACT_ATOMS: atom_id res chain seq x y z
N LEU A 1 -2.77 -19.52 -9.66
CA LEU A 1 -3.59 -18.33 -9.44
C LEU A 1 -4.96 -18.76 -8.94
N ILE A 2 -5.41 -18.21 -7.83
CA ILE A 2 -6.72 -18.46 -7.24
C ILE A 2 -7.50 -17.14 -7.32
N GLU A 3 -8.62 -17.14 -8.03
CA GLU A 3 -9.55 -16.03 -8.08
C GLU A 3 -10.62 -16.23 -7.00
N SER A 4 -10.45 -15.57 -5.87
CA SER A 4 -11.31 -15.71 -4.70
C SER A 4 -11.21 -14.51 -3.78
N ASP A 5 -12.17 -14.33 -2.90
CA ASP A 5 -12.11 -13.34 -1.84
C ASP A 5 -11.02 -13.74 -0.82
N VAL A 6 -10.10 -12.84 -0.56
CA VAL A 6 -8.99 -13.01 0.36
C VAL A 6 -9.43 -13.30 1.80
N MET A 7 -10.63 -12.85 2.19
CA MET A 7 -11.19 -13.09 3.52
C MET A 7 -11.71 -14.52 3.72
N THR A 8 -12.03 -15.23 2.64
CA THR A 8 -12.69 -16.55 2.70
C THR A 8 -11.91 -17.67 2.02
N VAL A 9 -10.93 -17.32 1.16
CA VAL A 9 -10.13 -18.32 0.44
C VAL A 9 -9.38 -19.25 1.40
N ASP A 10 -9.42 -20.54 1.13
CA ASP A 10 -8.61 -21.53 1.84
C ASP A 10 -7.31 -21.80 1.06
N THR A 11 -6.19 -21.67 1.74
CA THR A 11 -4.85 -21.88 1.18
C THR A 11 -3.96 -22.64 2.13
N PRO A 12 -2.99 -23.42 1.62
CA PRO A 12 -1.93 -23.96 2.48
C PRO A 12 -1.19 -22.83 3.18
N LYS A 13 -0.71 -23.09 4.40
CA LYS A 13 0.15 -22.14 5.12
C LYS A 13 1.48 -21.95 4.38
N VAL A 14 1.89 -20.70 4.28
CA VAL A 14 3.11 -20.28 3.58
C VAL A 14 4.16 -19.74 4.56
N ASP A 15 5.41 -19.69 4.13
CA ASP A 15 6.50 -19.10 4.91
C ASP A 15 6.46 -17.56 4.83
N LEU A 16 6.06 -17.04 3.67
CA LEU A 16 5.91 -15.62 3.42
C LEU A 16 4.60 -15.34 2.71
N LEU A 17 3.85 -14.36 3.22
CA LEU A 17 2.66 -13.81 2.61
C LEU A 17 2.87 -12.32 2.37
N ALA A 18 2.65 -11.86 1.15
CA ALA A 18 2.81 -10.45 0.78
C ALA A 18 1.51 -9.83 0.29
N ALA A 19 1.25 -8.60 0.74
CA ALA A 19 0.16 -7.75 0.28
C ALA A 19 0.74 -6.47 -0.32
N PHE A 20 0.87 -6.43 -1.65
CA PHE A 20 1.46 -5.32 -2.38
C PHE A 20 0.44 -4.42 -3.06
N ASN A 21 0.94 -3.26 -3.50
CA ASN A 21 0.18 -2.19 -4.16
C ASN A 21 -0.95 -1.67 -3.28
N PHE A 22 -0.68 -1.55 -1.99
CA PHE A 22 -1.62 -0.99 -1.00
C PHE A 22 -2.98 -1.69 -0.99
N SER A 23 -3.00 -2.95 -1.41
CA SER A 23 -4.23 -3.71 -1.68
C SER A 23 -5.16 -3.83 -0.47
N TYR A 24 -4.61 -3.83 0.74
CA TYR A 24 -5.37 -3.91 1.99
C TYR A 24 -6.00 -2.57 2.42
N PHE A 25 -5.70 -1.45 1.76
CA PHE A 25 -6.34 -0.15 2.02
C PHE A 25 -7.84 -0.14 1.69
N ILE A 26 -8.35 -1.16 1.00
CA ILE A 26 -9.79 -1.38 0.79
C ILE A 26 -10.55 -1.64 2.10
N PHE A 27 -9.86 -2.11 3.14
CA PHE A 27 -10.45 -2.31 4.46
C PHE A 27 -10.49 -0.97 5.19
N ASP A 28 -11.63 -0.31 5.21
CA ASP A 28 -11.80 1.08 5.62
C ASP A 28 -12.08 1.27 7.12
N THR A 29 -12.29 0.20 7.87
CA THR A 29 -12.48 0.23 9.33
C THR A 29 -11.38 -0.56 10.06
N ARG A 30 -11.10 -0.18 11.31
CA ARG A 30 -10.16 -0.94 12.16
C ARG A 30 -10.56 -2.41 12.28
N ASP A 31 -11.83 -2.69 12.44
CA ASP A 31 -12.32 -4.06 12.62
C ASP A 31 -12.14 -4.89 11.35
N SER A 32 -12.43 -4.34 10.16
CA SER A 32 -12.24 -5.04 8.90
C SER A 32 -10.76 -5.28 8.61
N LEU A 33 -9.89 -4.29 8.83
CA LEU A 33 -8.46 -4.44 8.60
C LEU A 33 -7.82 -5.40 9.62
N ARG A 34 -8.23 -5.34 10.89
CA ARG A 34 -7.76 -6.30 11.89
C ARG A 34 -8.18 -7.73 11.54
N ALA A 35 -9.40 -7.92 11.06
CA ALA A 35 -9.87 -9.23 10.60
C ALA A 35 -9.04 -9.75 9.41
N TYR A 36 -8.69 -8.88 8.46
CA TYR A 36 -7.79 -9.22 7.36
C TYR A 36 -6.40 -9.62 7.86
N PHE A 37 -5.79 -8.84 8.77
CA PHE A 37 -4.49 -9.18 9.34
C PHE A 37 -4.53 -10.47 10.17
N LYS A 38 -5.65 -10.73 10.87
CA LYS A 38 -5.84 -12.02 11.54
C LYS A 38 -5.90 -13.17 10.53
N ARG A 39 -6.55 -12.96 9.38
CA ARG A 39 -6.60 -13.94 8.30
C ARG A 39 -5.20 -14.19 7.72
N ALA A 40 -4.40 -13.13 7.52
CA ALA A 40 -3.02 -13.23 7.09
C ALA A 40 -2.17 -14.01 8.11
N TYR A 41 -2.30 -13.70 9.40
CA TYR A 41 -1.64 -14.42 10.49
C TYR A 41 -1.95 -15.92 10.48
N ASP A 42 -3.21 -16.31 10.26
CA ASP A 42 -3.62 -17.71 10.25
C ASP A 42 -3.12 -18.47 9.00
N ALA A 43 -2.88 -17.73 7.90
CA ALA A 43 -2.41 -18.29 6.63
C ALA A 43 -0.89 -18.47 6.55
N ILE A 44 -0.11 -17.99 7.51
CA ILE A 44 1.34 -18.20 7.58
C ILE A 44 1.71 -19.27 8.61
N LYS A 45 2.89 -19.90 8.44
CA LYS A 45 3.48 -20.84 9.38
C LYS A 45 3.92 -20.14 10.67
N ASP A 46 4.30 -20.90 11.71
CA ASP A 46 4.61 -20.33 13.04
C ASP A 46 5.88 -19.47 13.07
N ASP A 47 6.78 -19.65 12.13
CA ASP A 47 7.97 -18.82 11.89
C ASP A 47 7.85 -17.98 10.60
N GLY A 48 6.63 -17.82 10.11
CA GLY A 48 6.34 -17.12 8.87
C GLY A 48 6.28 -15.62 9.04
N VAL A 49 6.33 -14.94 7.90
CA VAL A 49 6.38 -13.47 7.79
C VAL A 49 5.23 -12.97 6.91
N PHE A 50 4.58 -11.93 7.38
CA PHE A 50 3.67 -11.12 6.57
C PHE A 50 4.37 -9.82 6.18
N PHE A 51 4.26 -9.46 4.91
CA PHE A 51 4.90 -8.30 4.32
C PHE A 51 3.85 -7.44 3.60
N CYS A 52 3.79 -6.15 3.89
CA CYS A 52 2.91 -5.22 3.17
C CYS A 52 3.59 -3.88 2.91
N ASP A 53 3.18 -3.22 1.83
CA ASP A 53 3.60 -1.87 1.50
C ASP A 53 2.56 -0.83 1.95
N MET A 54 3.01 0.40 2.13
CA MET A 54 2.14 1.54 2.39
C MET A 54 2.76 2.81 1.84
N PHE A 55 1.95 3.82 1.63
CA PHE A 55 2.39 5.16 1.25
C PHE A 55 1.73 6.20 2.14
N GLY A 56 2.35 7.37 2.22
CA GLY A 56 1.82 8.47 3.00
C GLY A 56 2.58 9.77 2.72
N GLY A 57 2.52 10.67 3.68
CA GLY A 57 3.01 12.03 3.59
C GLY A 57 1.89 13.02 3.26
N PRO A 58 2.14 14.33 3.39
CA PRO A 58 1.16 15.38 3.07
C PRO A 58 0.59 15.29 1.65
N GLU A 59 1.41 14.96 0.66
CA GLU A 59 0.98 14.84 -0.73
C GLU A 59 -0.02 13.69 -0.97
N ALA A 60 -0.04 12.67 -0.12
CA ALA A 60 -1.03 11.61 -0.20
C ALA A 60 -2.46 12.11 0.08
N GLN A 61 -2.60 13.30 0.68
CA GLN A 61 -3.87 13.94 1.02
C GLN A 61 -4.28 15.01 0.00
N GLU A 62 -3.45 15.28 -0.99
CA GLU A 62 -3.72 16.30 -2.01
C GLU A 62 -4.47 15.73 -3.20
N GLU A 63 -5.40 16.54 -3.75
CA GLU A 63 -6.03 16.23 -5.04
C GLU A 63 -5.05 16.61 -6.16
N THR A 64 -4.46 15.61 -6.81
CA THR A 64 -3.41 15.83 -7.81
C THR A 64 -3.50 14.88 -9.00
N LYS A 65 -2.78 15.22 -10.06
CA LYS A 65 -2.61 14.39 -11.26
C LYS A 65 -1.17 14.35 -11.71
N GLU A 66 -0.57 13.21 -11.54
CA GLU A 66 0.78 12.93 -12.00
C GLU A 66 0.78 12.22 -13.36
N ARG A 67 1.77 12.49 -14.18
CA ARG A 67 1.86 11.97 -15.54
C ARG A 67 3.24 11.40 -15.82
N THR A 68 3.30 10.09 -16.00
CA THR A 68 4.52 9.36 -16.36
C THR A 68 4.46 8.93 -17.82
N LYS A 69 5.40 9.41 -18.64
CA LYS A 69 5.48 9.07 -20.08
C LYS A 69 6.28 7.81 -20.30
N HIS A 70 5.65 6.75 -20.72
CA HIS A 70 6.28 5.52 -21.16
C HIS A 70 6.60 5.57 -22.67
N LYS A 71 7.64 6.33 -23.05
CA LYS A 71 8.01 6.58 -24.46
C LYS A 71 8.20 5.30 -25.27
N LYS A 72 8.85 4.28 -24.68
CA LYS A 72 9.10 2.97 -25.31
C LYS A 72 7.81 2.23 -25.64
N HIS A 73 6.80 2.34 -24.80
CA HIS A 73 5.51 1.63 -24.93
C HIS A 73 4.41 2.48 -25.57
N GLY A 74 4.67 3.77 -25.81
CA GLY A 74 3.77 4.62 -26.56
C GLY A 74 2.54 5.13 -25.83
N PHE A 75 2.57 5.14 -24.49
CA PHE A 75 1.48 5.68 -23.69
C PHE A 75 1.99 6.59 -22.56
N THR A 76 1.08 7.37 -22.00
CA THR A 76 1.25 8.12 -20.76
C THR A 76 0.35 7.50 -19.72
N TYR A 77 0.92 7.07 -18.61
CA TYR A 77 0.23 6.69 -17.38
C TYR A 77 -0.14 7.96 -16.62
N ILE A 78 -1.33 8.01 -16.05
CA ILE A 78 -1.80 9.14 -15.26
C ILE A 78 -2.37 8.61 -13.96
N TRP A 79 -1.68 8.87 -12.86
CA TRP A 79 -2.18 8.73 -11.51
C TRP A 79 -3.01 9.97 -11.15
N HIS A 80 -4.20 9.78 -10.61
CA HIS A 80 -5.11 10.85 -10.26
C HIS A 80 -5.70 10.60 -8.87
N GLN A 81 -5.19 11.33 -7.89
CA GLN A 81 -5.82 11.45 -6.57
C GLN A 81 -6.98 12.43 -6.71
N ALA A 82 -8.21 11.90 -6.75
CA ALA A 82 -9.38 12.66 -7.15
C ALA A 82 -10.12 13.27 -5.96
N THR A 83 -10.00 12.66 -4.77
CA THR A 83 -10.73 13.11 -3.58
C THR A 83 -10.01 12.62 -2.34
N PHE A 84 -9.94 13.48 -1.31
CA PHE A 84 -9.52 13.13 0.03
C PHE A 84 -10.52 13.65 1.06
N HIS A 85 -10.93 12.81 2.01
CA HIS A 85 -11.83 13.19 3.10
C HIS A 85 -11.09 13.14 4.45
N PRO A 86 -10.73 14.29 5.05
CA PRO A 86 -9.86 14.33 6.23
C PRO A 86 -10.48 13.73 7.51
N ILE A 87 -11.82 13.62 7.59
CA ILE A 87 -12.48 13.03 8.77
C ILE A 87 -12.38 11.50 8.76
N THR A 88 -12.46 10.89 7.59
CA THR A 88 -12.47 9.43 7.42
C THR A 88 -11.16 8.87 6.87
N ASN A 89 -10.23 9.74 6.49
CA ASN A 89 -9.04 9.40 5.70
C ASN A 89 -9.36 8.66 4.38
N PHE A 90 -10.60 8.82 3.87
CA PHE A 90 -10.97 8.23 2.60
C PHE A 90 -10.24 8.92 1.46
N ILE A 91 -9.66 8.13 0.56
CA ILE A 91 -9.04 8.60 -0.67
C ILE A 91 -9.64 7.87 -1.88
N ARG A 92 -9.95 8.61 -2.95
CA ARG A 92 -10.32 8.02 -4.23
C ARG A 92 -9.26 8.34 -5.27
N CYS A 93 -8.71 7.28 -5.85
CA CYS A 93 -7.69 7.39 -6.88
C CYS A 93 -8.14 6.74 -8.18
N HIS A 94 -7.69 7.27 -9.31
CA HIS A 94 -7.93 6.72 -10.62
C HIS A 94 -6.62 6.56 -11.39
N ILE A 95 -6.56 5.52 -12.21
CA ILE A 95 -5.53 5.38 -13.24
C ILE A 95 -6.16 5.65 -14.61
N HIS A 96 -5.51 6.50 -15.40
CA HIS A 96 -5.89 6.75 -16.78
C HIS A 96 -4.71 6.48 -17.71
N PHE A 97 -5.00 6.14 -18.97
CA PHE A 97 -4.00 6.01 -20.01
C PHE A 97 -4.31 6.95 -21.17
N LYS A 98 -3.26 7.57 -21.72
CA LYS A 98 -3.31 8.35 -22.96
C LYS A 98 -2.31 7.79 -23.94
N PHE A 99 -2.76 7.43 -25.15
CA PHE A 99 -1.95 6.84 -26.21
C PHE A 99 -1.47 7.89 -27.21
N LYS A 100 -0.48 7.51 -28.05
CA LYS A 100 0.12 8.40 -29.06
C LYS A 100 -0.86 8.84 -30.15
N ASP A 101 -1.83 8.02 -30.49
CA ASP A 101 -2.90 8.32 -31.46
C ASP A 101 -3.96 9.30 -30.93
N GLY A 102 -3.79 9.74 -29.66
CA GLY A 102 -4.72 10.64 -28.99
C GLY A 102 -5.86 9.96 -28.26
N SER A 103 -6.02 8.65 -28.40
CA SER A 103 -7.02 7.87 -27.66
C SER A 103 -6.72 7.86 -26.17
N LYS A 104 -7.75 7.60 -25.34
CA LYS A 104 -7.64 7.62 -23.88
C LYS A 104 -8.51 6.53 -23.27
N ILE A 105 -8.00 5.88 -22.24
CA ILE A 105 -8.80 5.09 -21.32
C ILE A 105 -8.89 5.92 -20.04
N ARG A 106 -10.10 6.34 -19.69
CA ARG A 106 -10.36 7.08 -18.44
C ARG A 106 -10.85 6.12 -17.37
N ASN A 107 -10.40 6.31 -16.13
CA ASN A 107 -10.73 5.46 -14.99
C ASN A 107 -10.55 3.98 -15.32
N ALA A 108 -9.40 3.65 -15.94
CA ALA A 108 -9.05 2.25 -16.23
C ALA A 108 -9.06 1.42 -14.95
N PHE A 109 -8.64 2.04 -13.84
CA PHE A 109 -8.76 1.51 -12.50
C PHE A 109 -9.26 2.62 -11.58
N THR A 110 -10.05 2.25 -10.58
CA THR A 110 -10.54 3.12 -9.51
C THR A 110 -10.26 2.44 -8.19
N TYR A 111 -9.65 3.16 -7.29
CA TYR A 111 -9.38 2.73 -5.93
C TYR A 111 -10.17 3.60 -4.97
N GLU A 112 -10.85 2.97 -4.05
CA GLU A 112 -11.53 3.58 -2.92
C GLU A 112 -10.90 3.00 -1.67
N TRP A 113 -10.07 3.80 -0.99
CA TRP A 113 -9.20 3.38 0.07
C TRP A 113 -9.36 4.24 1.32
N ARG A 114 -9.01 3.71 2.45
CA ARG A 114 -8.66 4.50 3.62
C ARG A 114 -7.14 4.65 3.66
N LEU A 115 -6.66 5.90 3.73
CA LEU A 115 -5.26 6.19 3.97
C LEU A 115 -4.94 5.88 5.44
N TRP A 116 -4.18 4.82 5.67
CA TRP A 116 -3.76 4.37 6.97
C TRP A 116 -2.41 4.98 7.34
N THR A 117 -2.16 5.14 8.66
CA THR A 117 -0.87 5.60 9.17
C THR A 117 -0.02 4.43 9.66
N PRO A 118 1.33 4.53 9.66
CA PRO A 118 2.19 3.46 10.17
C PRO A 118 1.85 2.99 11.60
N PRO A 119 1.57 3.88 12.58
CA PRO A 119 1.15 3.45 13.90
C PRO A 119 -0.14 2.60 13.89
N GLU A 120 -1.16 3.00 13.12
CA GLU A 120 -2.41 2.24 13.02
C GLU A 120 -2.17 0.83 12.48
N ILE A 121 -1.35 0.70 11.43
CA ILE A 121 -1.05 -0.60 10.82
C ILE A 121 -0.25 -1.48 11.80
N ARG A 122 0.79 -0.94 12.44
CA ARG A 122 1.59 -1.67 13.44
C ARG A 122 0.72 -2.18 14.58
N GLU A 123 -0.12 -1.32 15.16
CA GLU A 123 -1.03 -1.69 16.24
C GLU A 123 -2.00 -2.81 15.82
N LEU A 124 -2.60 -2.70 14.63
CA LEU A 124 -3.55 -3.69 14.12
C LEU A 124 -2.90 -5.04 13.82
N LEU A 125 -1.65 -5.05 13.36
CA LEU A 125 -0.87 -6.28 13.17
C LEU A 125 -0.60 -6.97 14.53
N LEU A 126 -0.17 -6.22 15.53
CA LEU A 126 0.04 -6.76 16.89
C LEU A 126 -1.28 -7.26 17.50
N GLU A 127 -2.38 -6.52 17.34
CA GLU A 127 -3.73 -6.94 17.77
C GLU A 127 -4.19 -8.22 17.05
N ALA A 128 -3.78 -8.44 15.81
CA ALA A 128 -4.08 -9.64 15.03
C ALA A 128 -3.28 -10.88 15.49
N GLY A 129 -2.23 -10.68 16.31
CA GLY A 129 -1.45 -11.74 16.93
C GLY A 129 0.01 -11.81 16.49
N PHE A 130 0.46 -10.97 15.57
CA PHE A 130 1.87 -10.90 15.19
C PHE A 130 2.72 -10.48 16.40
N ARG A 131 3.93 -11.05 16.51
CA ARG A 131 4.88 -10.76 17.58
C ARG A 131 5.56 -9.40 17.38
N THR A 132 5.88 -9.09 16.12
CA THR A 132 6.54 -7.86 15.72
C THR A 132 5.83 -7.23 14.52
N ALA A 133 6.01 -5.92 14.35
CA ALA A 133 5.60 -5.17 13.17
C ALA A 133 6.63 -4.06 12.93
N THR A 134 7.67 -4.39 12.18
CA THR A 134 8.82 -3.52 11.90
C THR A 134 8.59 -2.74 10.63
N VAL A 135 8.79 -1.43 10.69
CA VAL A 135 8.74 -0.55 9.52
C VAL A 135 10.12 -0.52 8.88
N TYR A 136 10.14 -0.67 7.57
CA TYR A 136 11.30 -0.47 6.72
C TYR A 136 11.09 0.80 5.92
N TRP A 137 11.97 1.77 6.14
CA TRP A 137 11.91 3.09 5.51
C TRP A 137 12.90 3.18 4.37
N GLU A 138 12.54 3.89 3.30
CA GLU A 138 13.43 4.10 2.17
C GLU A 138 14.53 5.09 2.55
N GLY A 139 15.77 4.74 2.24
CA GLY A 139 16.90 5.65 2.38
C GLY A 139 16.95 6.68 1.25
N GLU A 140 17.71 7.74 1.43
CA GLU A 140 17.95 8.79 0.43
C GLU A 140 19.27 8.59 -0.29
N ASP A 141 19.35 9.08 -1.52
CA ASP A 141 20.58 9.22 -2.28
C ASP A 141 21.25 10.60 -2.03
N GLU A 142 22.33 10.90 -2.75
CA GLU A 142 23.08 12.16 -2.61
C GLU A 142 22.26 13.41 -3.01
N ASP A 143 21.19 13.23 -3.80
CA ASP A 143 20.30 14.30 -4.25
C ASP A 143 19.06 14.46 -3.34
N GLY A 144 18.91 13.60 -2.31
CA GLY A 144 17.77 13.57 -1.39
C GLY A 144 16.53 12.88 -1.97
N GLU A 145 16.71 12.06 -3.01
CA GLU A 145 15.66 11.24 -3.59
C GLU A 145 15.73 9.81 -3.03
N GLY A 146 14.61 9.09 -3.01
CA GLY A 146 14.60 7.70 -2.55
C GLY A 146 15.56 6.81 -3.36
N ASN A 147 16.43 6.07 -2.66
CA ASN A 147 17.48 5.25 -3.27
C ASN A 147 17.05 3.82 -3.61
N GLY A 148 15.84 3.42 -3.24
CA GLY A 148 15.31 2.07 -3.43
C GLY A 148 15.80 1.03 -2.42
N GLU A 149 16.58 1.44 -1.42
CA GLU A 149 17.03 0.60 -0.31
C GLU A 149 16.18 0.87 0.93
N PHE A 150 15.72 -0.18 1.59
CA PHE A 150 14.80 -0.08 2.73
C PHE A 150 15.41 -0.74 3.96
N ASP A 151 15.59 0.02 5.02
CA ASP A 151 16.14 -0.44 6.29
C ASP A 151 15.13 -0.30 7.44
N PRO A 152 15.23 -1.13 8.49
CA PRO A 152 14.41 -0.98 9.68
C PRO A 152 14.60 0.41 10.31
N ASP A 153 13.50 1.14 10.50
CA ASP A 153 13.54 2.46 11.12
C ASP A 153 12.33 2.65 12.08
N GLU A 154 12.59 3.33 13.19
CA GLU A 154 11.58 3.63 14.21
C GLU A 154 11.05 5.08 14.14
N ARG A 155 11.60 5.92 13.27
CA ARG A 155 11.26 7.34 13.14
C ARG A 155 10.78 7.72 11.75
N GLY A 156 11.48 7.26 10.70
CA GLY A 156 11.30 7.72 9.33
C GLY A 156 11.68 9.18 9.14
N GLU A 157 11.58 9.66 7.92
CA GLU A 157 11.75 11.08 7.57
C GLU A 157 10.38 11.73 7.32
N ALA A 158 10.28 13.03 7.57
CA ALA A 158 9.03 13.80 7.39
C ALA A 158 8.87 14.28 5.95
N ASP A 159 8.93 13.35 4.99
CA ASP A 159 8.86 13.64 3.57
C ASP A 159 7.45 14.00 3.12
N LEU A 160 7.37 14.76 2.03
CA LEU A 160 6.11 15.14 1.42
C LEU A 160 5.34 13.94 0.87
N ALA A 161 6.04 12.95 0.32
CA ALA A 161 5.53 11.67 -0.12
C ALA A 161 6.55 10.58 0.20
N TRP A 162 6.10 9.45 0.71
CA TRP A 162 6.96 8.33 1.04
C TRP A 162 6.25 6.99 0.80
N ILE A 163 7.05 5.97 0.57
CA ILE A 163 6.65 4.56 0.59
C ILE A 163 7.43 3.87 1.71
N ALA A 164 6.76 3.01 2.44
CA ALA A 164 7.39 2.18 3.45
C ALA A 164 6.88 0.74 3.34
N TYR A 165 7.66 -0.19 3.86
CA TYR A 165 7.24 -1.56 4.02
C TYR A 165 7.05 -1.88 5.50
N ILE A 166 6.11 -2.77 5.80
CA ILE A 166 5.94 -3.31 7.15
C ILE A 166 6.10 -4.82 7.08
N VAL A 167 7.01 -5.32 7.91
CA VAL A 167 7.29 -6.74 8.07
C VAL A 167 6.78 -7.17 9.43
N ALA A 168 5.83 -8.10 9.45
CA ALA A 168 5.24 -8.64 10.67
C ALA A 168 5.59 -10.11 10.82
N GLU A 169 6.20 -10.48 11.94
CA GLU A 169 6.60 -11.86 12.25
C GLU A 169 5.57 -12.52 13.18
N LYS A 170 5.32 -13.77 12.90
CA LYS A 170 4.43 -14.60 13.72
C LYS A 170 5.08 -15.12 14.99
#